data_911290391ce23a194bbf30af212d00d0
#
_entry.id   911290391ce23a194bbf30af212d00d0
#
_cell.length_a   1.000
_cell.length_b   1.000
_cell.length_c   1.000
_cell.angle_alpha   90.00
_cell.angle_beta   90.00
_cell.angle_gamma   90.00
#
_symmetry.space_group_name_H-M   'P 1'
#
loop_
_entity.id
_entity.type
_entity.pdbx_description
1 polymer ?
#
loop_
_entity_poly.entity_id
_entity_poly.type
_entity_poly.pdbx_seq_one_letter_code
_entity_poly.pdbx_strand_id
1 'polypeptide(L)'
;MAAARVDVHWRYHDLRALVLENAQLRLTLLPEVGAKIYDLIAKASDRNLLWHNPRLAPRPAVFGQNFDDWWSGGWDEVFPTCDVSTYRGETYPYLGELWSLPWSWEVEAAGPAEVRLHLTRTTIIAPARMEKWISLRADEPAIRFRHRLSNVGTQPMDFVWGIHPCFRVEPGYRIDAPARLGVIGHTATAPFGPAGTTYAWPNPEVTVVPPPERGWCEGHYATELTDGWVALTDPKARVGVGLVFPREVFPALWCWMVYGGWRGHYHVALEPWTGWPHRLDRAVAAGRHRTLAPGASLECETMAVVYSGVGSVTGIDRDGEVRGSG
;
A
#
# COMPACT_ATOMS: atom_id res chain seq x y z
N MET A 1 6.39 10.51 -29.83
CA MET A 1 5.48 10.04 -28.79
C MET A 1 6.32 9.49 -27.64
N ALA A 2 6.01 9.81 -26.43
CA ALA A 2 6.68 9.22 -25.27
C ALA A 2 6.36 7.71 -25.25
N ALA A 3 7.36 6.88 -24.98
CA ALA A 3 7.23 5.43 -24.98
C ALA A 3 7.29 4.91 -23.54
N ALA A 4 6.51 3.87 -23.25
CA ALA A 4 6.74 3.07 -22.06
C ALA A 4 7.96 2.19 -22.28
N ARG A 5 8.75 1.96 -21.23
CA ARG A 5 9.93 1.08 -21.28
C ARG A 5 10.11 0.34 -19.95
N VAL A 6 10.74 -0.81 -20.02
CA VAL A 6 11.18 -1.60 -18.87
C VAL A 6 12.66 -1.89 -19.00
N ASP A 7 13.41 -1.74 -17.91
CA ASP A 7 14.80 -2.15 -17.80
C ASP A 7 14.96 -3.11 -16.62
N VAL A 8 15.53 -4.28 -16.87
CA VAL A 8 15.71 -5.35 -15.90
C VAL A 8 17.18 -5.58 -15.51
N HIS A 9 18.08 -4.72 -16.01
CA HIS A 9 19.52 -4.85 -15.82
C HIS A 9 20.08 -3.95 -14.72
N TRP A 10 19.26 -3.08 -14.15
CA TRP A 10 19.67 -2.19 -13.07
C TRP A 10 19.93 -2.95 -11.77
N ARG A 11 20.79 -2.36 -10.95
CA ARG A 11 21.04 -2.80 -9.57
C ARG A 11 20.94 -1.62 -8.62
N TYR A 12 20.41 -1.88 -7.44
CA TYR A 12 20.35 -0.94 -6.34
C TYR A 12 20.86 -1.63 -5.07
N HIS A 13 21.99 -1.16 -4.52
CA HIS A 13 22.67 -1.83 -3.38
C HIS A 13 22.83 -3.35 -3.59
N ASP A 14 23.35 -3.74 -4.75
CA ASP A 14 23.54 -5.13 -5.19
C ASP A 14 22.24 -5.94 -5.41
N LEU A 15 21.08 -5.39 -5.10
CA LEU A 15 19.78 -5.98 -5.43
C LEU A 15 19.44 -5.77 -6.90
N ARG A 16 18.76 -6.72 -7.50
CA ARG A 16 18.16 -6.51 -8.82
C ARG A 16 17.07 -5.44 -8.72
N ALA A 17 17.11 -4.49 -9.62
CA ALA A 17 16.10 -3.45 -9.73
C ALA A 17 15.40 -3.55 -11.10
N LEU A 18 14.09 -3.71 -11.10
CA LEU A 18 13.25 -3.65 -12.29
C LEU A 18 12.71 -2.22 -12.39
N VAL A 19 13.07 -1.52 -13.47
CA VAL A 19 12.66 -0.13 -13.66
C VAL A 19 11.63 -0.06 -14.78
N LEU A 20 10.42 0.40 -14.45
CA LEU A 20 9.37 0.72 -15.41
C LEU A 20 9.25 2.23 -15.53
N GLU A 21 9.12 2.71 -16.74
CA GLU A 21 9.13 4.14 -16.99
C GLU A 21 8.26 4.52 -18.19
N ASN A 22 7.54 5.64 -18.07
CA ASN A 22 6.86 6.30 -19.18
C ASN A 22 7.18 7.80 -19.20
N ALA A 23 6.43 8.61 -19.92
CA ALA A 23 6.61 10.07 -19.95
C ALA A 23 6.50 10.73 -18.58
N GLN A 24 5.66 10.20 -17.70
CA GLN A 24 5.21 10.85 -16.47
C GLN A 24 5.75 10.22 -15.19
N LEU A 25 5.96 8.91 -15.20
CA LEU A 25 6.32 8.13 -14.02
C LEU A 25 7.56 7.27 -14.25
N ARG A 26 8.28 7.02 -13.16
CA ARG A 26 9.30 5.98 -13.08
C ARG A 26 9.13 5.20 -11.77
N LEU A 27 9.07 3.87 -11.90
CA LEU A 27 9.00 2.94 -10.81
C LEU A 27 10.29 2.14 -10.71
N THR A 28 10.74 1.87 -9.48
CA THR A 28 11.79 0.90 -9.20
C THR A 28 11.22 -0.20 -8.31
N LEU A 29 11.29 -1.45 -8.77
CA LEU A 29 10.88 -2.62 -8.01
C LEU A 29 12.08 -3.46 -7.60
N LEU A 30 12.03 -4.03 -6.40
CA LEU A 30 13.05 -4.89 -5.81
C LEU A 30 12.47 -6.29 -5.58
N PRO A 31 12.58 -7.22 -6.54
CA PRO A 31 11.98 -8.56 -6.45
C PRO A 31 12.50 -9.39 -5.26
N GLU A 32 13.77 -9.20 -4.90
CA GLU A 32 14.44 -9.93 -3.81
C GLU A 32 13.99 -9.47 -2.42
N VAL A 33 13.24 -8.36 -2.34
CA VAL A 33 12.75 -7.74 -1.10
C VAL A 33 11.23 -7.60 -1.17
N GLY A 34 10.51 -8.72 -1.23
CA GLY A 34 9.05 -8.73 -1.23
C GLY A 34 8.38 -8.17 -2.50
N ALA A 35 9.08 -8.10 -3.63
CA ALA A 35 8.62 -7.37 -4.82
C ALA A 35 8.17 -5.92 -4.49
N LYS A 36 8.87 -5.31 -3.55
CA LYS A 36 8.65 -3.94 -3.07
C LYS A 36 8.75 -2.95 -4.22
N ILE A 37 7.77 -2.05 -4.35
CA ILE A 37 7.95 -0.84 -5.14
C ILE A 37 8.72 0.13 -4.26
N TYR A 38 9.99 0.34 -4.58
CA TYR A 38 10.85 1.17 -3.75
C TYR A 38 10.76 2.64 -4.15
N ASP A 39 10.74 2.94 -5.47
CA ASP A 39 10.49 4.29 -5.95
C ASP A 39 9.20 4.39 -6.74
N LEU A 40 8.53 5.52 -6.57
CA LEU A 40 7.49 6.05 -7.44
C LEU A 40 7.82 7.52 -7.71
N ILE A 41 8.51 7.78 -8.82
CA ILE A 41 8.94 9.12 -9.19
C ILE A 41 7.90 9.77 -10.10
N ALA A 42 7.37 10.91 -9.68
CA ALA A 42 6.60 11.82 -10.53
C ALA A 42 7.60 12.70 -11.32
N LYS A 43 7.80 12.43 -12.60
CA LYS A 43 8.86 13.06 -13.41
C LYS A 43 8.70 14.56 -13.56
N ALA A 44 7.46 15.07 -13.61
CA ALA A 44 7.20 16.50 -13.74
C ALA A 44 7.79 17.33 -12.59
N SER A 45 7.91 16.73 -11.40
CA SER A 45 8.49 17.37 -10.20
C SER A 45 9.82 16.74 -9.76
N ASP A 46 10.28 15.69 -10.43
CA ASP A 46 11.42 14.84 -10.04
C ASP A 46 11.34 14.39 -8.57
N ARG A 47 10.11 14.11 -8.10
CA ARG A 47 9.83 13.81 -6.70
C ARG A 47 9.49 12.33 -6.52
N ASN A 48 10.19 11.67 -5.60
CA ASN A 48 9.77 10.36 -5.12
C ASN A 48 8.58 10.53 -4.16
N LEU A 49 7.45 9.93 -4.50
CA LEU A 49 6.23 10.00 -3.69
C LEU A 49 6.25 9.02 -2.52
N LEU A 50 7.08 7.97 -2.60
CA LEU A 50 7.24 7.01 -1.53
C LEU A 50 8.27 7.48 -0.51
N TRP A 51 8.00 7.18 0.74
CA TRP A 51 8.92 7.45 1.84
C TRP A 51 10.01 6.38 1.90
N HIS A 52 11.23 6.79 2.13
CA HIS A 52 12.37 5.92 2.41
C HIS A 52 12.86 6.12 3.83
N ASN A 53 13.21 5.02 4.48
CA ASN A 53 13.88 5.07 5.78
C ASN A 53 15.29 5.64 5.61
N PRO A 54 15.61 6.80 6.21
CA PRO A 54 16.92 7.44 6.00
C PRO A 54 18.07 6.68 6.65
N ARG A 55 17.80 5.66 7.47
CA ARG A 55 18.80 4.88 8.22
C ARG A 55 19.00 3.47 7.68
N LEU A 56 18.10 2.99 6.82
CA LEU A 56 18.12 1.61 6.35
C LEU A 56 17.98 1.57 4.82
N ALA A 57 19.01 1.09 4.14
CA ALA A 57 18.90 0.70 2.75
C ALA A 57 18.11 -0.62 2.63
N PRO A 58 17.40 -0.85 1.50
CA PRO A 58 16.73 -2.11 1.27
C PRO A 58 17.74 -3.26 1.24
N ARG A 59 17.35 -4.37 1.86
CA ARG A 59 18.14 -5.61 1.92
C ARG A 59 17.20 -6.80 2.17
N PRO A 60 17.52 -8.00 1.69
CA PRO A 60 16.74 -9.19 1.97
C PRO A 60 16.71 -9.48 3.48
N ALA A 61 15.52 -9.75 4.00
CA ALA A 61 15.34 -10.17 5.39
C ALA A 61 15.21 -11.69 5.46
N VAL A 62 15.60 -12.27 6.59
CA VAL A 62 15.28 -13.66 6.89
C VAL A 62 13.80 -13.76 7.24
N PHE A 63 13.12 -14.81 6.77
CA PHE A 63 11.71 -15.04 7.07
C PHE A 63 11.43 -15.02 8.58
N GLY A 64 10.35 -14.32 8.97
CA GLY A 64 9.95 -14.19 10.37
C GLY A 64 10.71 -13.16 11.19
N GLN A 65 11.60 -12.37 10.57
CA GLN A 65 12.22 -11.23 11.24
C GLN A 65 11.21 -10.13 11.57
N ASN A 66 11.55 -9.30 12.56
CA ASN A 66 10.76 -8.13 12.88
C ASN A 66 10.86 -7.10 11.74
N PHE A 67 9.76 -6.86 11.06
CA PHE A 67 9.65 -5.92 9.94
C PHE A 67 10.25 -4.55 10.24
N ASP A 68 9.99 -3.98 11.43
CA ASP A 68 10.41 -2.64 11.83
C ASP A 68 11.91 -2.41 11.79
N ASP A 69 12.71 -3.48 11.95
CA ASP A 69 14.18 -3.41 11.96
C ASP A 69 14.79 -3.62 10.57
N TRP A 70 13.97 -3.98 9.59
CA TRP A 70 14.36 -4.24 8.20
C TRP A 70 13.69 -3.30 7.20
N TRP A 71 12.69 -2.55 7.65
CA TRP A 71 11.85 -1.76 6.78
C TRP A 71 12.55 -0.51 6.23
N SER A 72 12.79 -0.53 4.93
CA SER A 72 13.45 0.56 4.20
C SER A 72 12.47 1.60 3.63
N GLY A 73 11.17 1.49 3.93
CA GLY A 73 10.12 2.29 3.28
C GLY A 73 9.62 1.66 1.98
N GLY A 74 8.99 2.45 1.12
CA GLY A 74 8.43 1.99 -0.14
C GLY A 74 7.01 1.45 -0.02
N TRP A 75 6.64 0.48 -0.87
CA TRP A 75 5.31 -0.09 -0.97
C TRP A 75 5.39 -1.62 -0.94
N ASP A 76 4.80 -2.21 0.08
CA ASP A 76 4.79 -3.65 0.34
C ASP A 76 3.39 -4.27 0.18
N GLU A 77 3.33 -5.61 0.14
CA GLU A 77 2.11 -6.40 0.31
C GLU A 77 2.11 -7.05 1.68
N VAL A 78 1.02 -6.93 2.42
CA VAL A 78 0.86 -7.48 3.78
C VAL A 78 -0.16 -8.61 3.77
N PHE A 79 0.27 -9.85 4.03
CA PHE A 79 -0.57 -11.04 3.98
C PHE A 79 0.04 -12.18 4.83
N PRO A 80 -0.73 -12.98 5.58
CA PRO A 80 -2.19 -12.98 5.76
C PRO A 80 -2.66 -12.19 6.99
N THR A 81 -1.78 -11.42 7.61
CA THR A 81 -2.01 -10.62 8.82
C THR A 81 -1.06 -9.43 8.82
N CYS A 82 -1.40 -8.35 9.56
CA CYS A 82 -0.45 -7.27 9.85
C CYS A 82 0.32 -7.58 11.13
N ASP A 83 -0.37 -7.67 12.27
CA ASP A 83 0.29 -8.02 13.54
C ASP A 83 0.56 -9.51 13.64
N VAL A 84 1.51 -9.90 14.50
CA VAL A 84 1.73 -11.31 14.84
C VAL A 84 0.41 -11.94 15.28
N SER A 85 0.03 -13.03 14.62
CA SER A 85 -1.25 -13.69 14.85
C SER A 85 -1.07 -15.19 14.95
N THR A 86 -1.59 -15.80 16.04
CA THR A 86 -1.70 -17.24 16.15
C THR A 86 -3.11 -17.67 15.78
N TYR A 87 -3.23 -18.48 14.73
CA TYR A 87 -4.52 -18.92 14.20
C TYR A 87 -4.44 -20.35 13.67
N ARG A 88 -5.36 -21.23 14.06
CA ARG A 88 -5.40 -22.68 13.69
C ARG A 88 -4.09 -23.41 13.93
N GLY A 89 -3.38 -23.07 15.03
CA GLY A 89 -2.14 -23.73 15.42
C GLY A 89 -0.87 -23.19 14.77
N GLU A 90 -1.00 -22.27 13.81
CA GLU A 90 0.12 -21.60 13.15
C GLU A 90 0.32 -20.18 13.70
N THR A 91 1.57 -19.72 13.73
CA THR A 91 1.90 -18.33 14.12
C THR A 91 2.47 -17.60 12.93
N TYR A 92 1.72 -16.62 12.44
CA TYR A 92 2.09 -15.76 11.33
C TYR A 92 2.94 -14.58 11.81
N PRO A 93 4.01 -14.24 11.08
CA PRO A 93 4.92 -13.18 11.49
C PRO A 93 4.30 -11.77 11.33
N TYR A 94 4.94 -10.78 11.92
CA TYR A 94 4.59 -9.37 11.81
C TYR A 94 4.71 -8.88 10.37
N LEU A 95 3.71 -8.15 9.89
CA LEU A 95 3.46 -7.75 8.48
C LEU A 95 3.33 -8.96 7.52
N GLY A 96 3.02 -10.15 8.06
CA GLY A 96 2.80 -11.35 7.28
C GLY A 96 4.06 -11.88 6.58
N GLU A 97 3.85 -12.58 5.47
CA GLU A 97 4.90 -13.40 4.87
C GLU A 97 5.56 -12.77 3.63
N LEU A 98 4.82 -11.94 2.88
CA LEU A 98 5.20 -11.57 1.51
C LEU A 98 6.37 -10.59 1.41
N TRP A 99 6.53 -9.68 2.38
CA TRP A 99 7.51 -8.61 2.34
C TRP A 99 8.97 -9.06 2.43
N SER A 100 9.22 -10.21 3.09
CA SER A 100 10.58 -10.75 3.31
C SER A 100 10.98 -11.81 2.29
N LEU A 101 10.03 -12.30 1.48
CA LEU A 101 10.28 -13.38 0.53
C LEU A 101 10.67 -12.82 -0.84
N PRO A 102 11.65 -13.41 -1.53
CA PRO A 102 11.94 -13.05 -2.91
C PRO A 102 10.82 -13.53 -3.84
N TRP A 103 10.40 -12.69 -4.79
CA TRP A 103 9.37 -13.02 -5.77
C TRP A 103 10.00 -13.37 -7.12
N SER A 104 9.43 -14.36 -7.79
CA SER A 104 9.70 -14.60 -9.20
C SER A 104 9.03 -13.54 -10.06
N TRP A 105 9.61 -13.23 -11.21
CA TRP A 105 9.09 -12.20 -12.10
C TRP A 105 9.39 -12.52 -13.56
N GLU A 106 8.56 -11.99 -14.44
CA GLU A 106 8.76 -12.01 -15.89
C GLU A 106 8.23 -10.73 -16.54
N VAL A 107 8.74 -10.40 -17.70
CA VAL A 107 8.26 -9.28 -18.51
C VAL A 107 7.24 -9.83 -19.51
N GLU A 108 5.96 -9.58 -19.31
CA GLU A 108 4.90 -10.03 -20.21
C GLU A 108 4.71 -9.11 -21.42
N ALA A 109 4.97 -7.81 -21.23
CA ALA A 109 4.92 -6.83 -22.32
C ALA A 109 6.05 -5.81 -22.18
N ALA A 110 6.72 -5.51 -23.30
CA ALA A 110 7.79 -4.53 -23.41
C ALA A 110 7.63 -3.65 -24.66
N GLY A 111 6.39 -3.32 -25.00
CA GLY A 111 6.07 -2.46 -26.15
C GLY A 111 6.09 -0.97 -25.80
N PRO A 112 6.23 -0.09 -26.82
CA PRO A 112 6.27 1.34 -26.59
C PRO A 112 4.94 1.92 -26.03
N ALA A 113 3.83 1.25 -26.25
CA ALA A 113 2.53 1.66 -25.73
C ALA A 113 2.29 1.24 -24.29
N GLU A 114 2.80 0.08 -23.90
CA GLU A 114 2.63 -0.50 -22.56
C GLU A 114 3.80 -1.41 -22.21
N VAL A 115 4.21 -1.37 -20.95
CA VAL A 115 5.08 -2.37 -20.33
C VAL A 115 4.31 -3.06 -19.20
N ARG A 116 4.53 -4.39 -19.03
CA ARG A 116 3.89 -5.17 -17.99
C ARG A 116 4.86 -6.18 -17.39
N LEU A 117 4.90 -6.18 -16.07
CA LEU A 117 5.57 -7.22 -15.28
C LEU A 117 4.52 -8.14 -14.66
N HIS A 118 4.82 -9.44 -14.65
CA HIS A 118 4.13 -10.43 -13.83
C HIS A 118 5.07 -10.88 -12.71
N LEU A 119 4.60 -10.83 -11.47
CA LEU A 119 5.35 -11.24 -10.29
C LEU A 119 4.53 -12.29 -9.53
N THR A 120 5.21 -13.31 -8.99
CA THR A 120 4.53 -14.38 -8.27
C THR A 120 5.31 -14.83 -7.05
N ARG A 121 4.58 -15.16 -5.98
CA ARG A 121 5.15 -15.74 -4.76
C ARG A 121 4.16 -16.71 -4.10
N THR A 122 4.65 -17.89 -3.73
CA THR A 122 3.96 -18.82 -2.83
C THR A 122 4.46 -18.57 -1.41
N THR A 123 3.56 -18.43 -0.46
CA THR A 123 3.84 -18.22 0.96
C THR A 123 4.34 -19.52 1.63
N ILE A 124 4.80 -19.42 2.88
CA ILE A 124 5.44 -20.54 3.61
C ILE A 124 4.45 -21.19 4.56
N ILE A 125 3.71 -20.40 5.34
CA ILE A 125 2.77 -20.86 6.37
C ILE A 125 1.35 -20.91 5.80
N ALA A 126 0.85 -19.80 5.31
CA ALA A 126 -0.43 -19.78 4.62
C ALA A 126 -0.35 -20.55 3.31
N PRO A 127 -1.32 -21.41 2.98
CA PRO A 127 -1.30 -22.14 1.72
C PRO A 127 -1.75 -21.24 0.54
N ALA A 128 -1.00 -20.17 0.30
CA ALA A 128 -1.38 -19.15 -0.66
C ALA A 128 -0.35 -18.96 -1.77
N ARG A 129 -0.83 -18.57 -2.95
CA ARG A 129 -0.02 -17.99 -4.02
C ARG A 129 -0.56 -16.63 -4.38
N MET A 130 0.29 -15.62 -4.28
CA MET A 130 0.02 -14.26 -4.74
C MET A 130 0.67 -14.05 -6.10
N GLU A 131 -0.12 -13.56 -7.05
CA GLU A 131 0.33 -13.10 -8.37
C GLU A 131 -0.03 -11.61 -8.49
N LYS A 132 0.90 -10.82 -8.99
CA LYS A 132 0.74 -9.38 -9.18
C LYS A 132 1.24 -8.98 -10.56
N TRP A 133 0.36 -8.37 -11.36
CA TRP A 133 0.72 -7.72 -12.63
C TRP A 133 0.82 -6.23 -12.40
N ILE A 134 1.88 -5.62 -12.87
CA ILE A 134 2.13 -4.18 -12.81
C ILE A 134 2.27 -3.67 -14.23
N SER A 135 1.34 -2.82 -14.66
CA SER A 135 1.33 -2.23 -15.99
C SER A 135 1.51 -0.72 -15.94
N LEU A 136 2.31 -0.22 -16.88
CA LEU A 136 2.53 1.20 -17.11
C LEU A 136 2.32 1.51 -18.59
N ARG A 137 1.34 2.35 -18.91
CA ARG A 137 1.06 2.80 -20.28
C ARG A 137 1.79 4.10 -20.59
N ALA A 138 2.11 4.31 -21.86
CA ALA A 138 2.97 5.41 -22.31
C ALA A 138 2.51 6.80 -21.87
N ASP A 139 1.21 7.05 -21.95
CA ASP A 139 0.63 8.39 -21.79
C ASP A 139 -0.21 8.54 -20.51
N GLU A 140 -0.26 7.52 -19.64
CA GLU A 140 -1.04 7.57 -18.40
C GLU A 140 -0.18 7.97 -17.19
N PRO A 141 -0.63 8.92 -16.33
CA PRO A 141 0.00 9.21 -15.04
C PRO A 141 -0.40 8.18 -13.97
N ALA A 142 -0.56 6.91 -14.36
CA ALA A 142 -1.11 5.87 -13.52
C ALA A 142 -0.33 4.56 -13.65
N ILE A 143 -0.29 3.82 -12.55
CA ILE A 143 0.18 2.44 -12.49
C ILE A 143 -1.05 1.58 -12.26
N ARG A 144 -1.25 0.57 -13.11
CA ARG A 144 -2.34 -0.39 -12.97
C ARG A 144 -1.82 -1.70 -12.40
N PHE A 145 -2.54 -2.22 -11.43
CA PHE A 145 -2.25 -3.49 -10.78
C PHE A 145 -3.42 -4.44 -11.02
N ARG A 146 -3.11 -5.69 -11.35
CA ARG A 146 -4.02 -6.81 -11.22
C ARG A 146 -3.42 -7.77 -10.20
N HIS A 147 -4.24 -8.26 -9.30
CA HIS A 147 -3.84 -9.22 -8.29
C HIS A 147 -4.67 -10.49 -8.41
N ARG A 148 -4.03 -11.62 -8.16
CA ARG A 148 -4.69 -12.91 -7.96
C ARG A 148 -4.10 -13.55 -6.71
N LEU A 149 -4.94 -13.77 -5.71
CA LEU A 149 -4.61 -14.52 -4.51
C LEU A 149 -5.32 -15.86 -4.58
N SER A 150 -4.57 -16.97 -4.62
CA SER A 150 -5.09 -18.32 -4.75
C SER A 150 -4.83 -19.12 -3.49
N ASN A 151 -5.82 -19.89 -3.02
CA ASN A 151 -5.62 -20.92 -2.02
C ASN A 151 -5.10 -22.19 -2.74
N VAL A 152 -3.84 -22.51 -2.52
CA VAL A 152 -3.17 -23.69 -3.10
C VAL A 152 -3.16 -24.89 -2.14
N GLY A 153 -3.81 -24.77 -0.99
CA GLY A 153 -3.95 -25.82 0.02
C GLY A 153 -5.21 -26.67 -0.18
N THR A 154 -5.43 -27.56 0.78
CA THR A 154 -6.54 -28.52 0.77
C THR A 154 -7.66 -28.17 1.76
N GLN A 155 -7.51 -27.09 2.51
CA GLN A 155 -8.49 -26.59 3.47
C GLN A 155 -8.86 -25.12 3.16
N PRO A 156 -10.04 -24.65 3.62
CA PRO A 156 -10.37 -23.24 3.54
C PRO A 156 -9.33 -22.37 4.25
N MET A 157 -8.90 -21.30 3.59
CA MET A 157 -7.89 -20.37 4.06
C MET A 157 -8.53 -19.04 4.43
N ASP A 158 -8.41 -18.68 5.70
CA ASP A 158 -8.85 -17.38 6.21
C ASP A 158 -7.66 -16.40 6.18
N PHE A 159 -7.92 -15.14 5.83
CA PHE A 159 -6.87 -14.14 5.72
C PHE A 159 -7.41 -12.71 5.85
N VAL A 160 -6.51 -11.78 6.12
CA VAL A 160 -6.62 -10.37 5.77
C VAL A 160 -5.43 -10.00 4.89
N TRP A 161 -5.67 -9.17 3.89
CA TRP A 161 -4.64 -8.68 2.96
C TRP A 161 -4.73 -7.17 2.88
N GLY A 162 -3.57 -6.52 2.99
CA GLY A 162 -3.41 -5.09 2.88
C GLY A 162 -2.39 -4.71 1.82
N ILE A 163 -2.68 -3.65 1.08
CA ILE A 163 -1.75 -2.99 0.18
C ILE A 163 -1.11 -1.86 0.97
N HIS A 164 0.22 -1.85 1.15
CA HIS A 164 0.93 -1.01 2.12
C HIS A 164 1.89 0.00 1.45
N PRO A 165 1.39 1.01 0.72
CA PRO A 165 2.20 2.12 0.23
C PRO A 165 2.49 3.11 1.35
N CYS A 166 3.77 3.39 1.57
CA CYS A 166 4.21 4.39 2.53
C CYS A 166 4.64 5.66 1.81
N PHE A 167 3.88 6.73 1.99
CA PHE A 167 4.08 7.99 1.28
C PHE A 167 4.93 8.98 2.06
N ARG A 168 5.78 9.69 1.34
CA ARG A 168 6.44 10.89 1.84
C ARG A 168 5.41 12.00 2.03
N VAL A 169 5.51 12.71 3.13
CA VAL A 169 4.61 13.82 3.46
C VAL A 169 5.38 15.07 3.91
N GLU A 170 4.69 16.18 3.87
CA GLU A 170 5.10 17.44 4.48
C GLU A 170 3.94 18.04 5.27
N PRO A 171 4.20 18.96 6.22
CA PRO A 171 3.13 19.60 6.98
C PRO A 171 2.11 20.29 6.06
N GLY A 172 0.83 20.05 6.34
CA GLY A 172 -0.28 20.60 5.57
C GLY A 172 -0.74 19.71 4.40
N TYR A 173 -0.10 18.56 4.14
CA TYR A 173 -0.64 17.58 3.20
C TYR A 173 -1.99 17.11 3.69
N ARG A 174 -2.86 16.74 2.76
CA ARG A 174 -4.24 16.38 3.01
C ARG A 174 -4.53 14.94 2.57
N ILE A 175 -5.23 14.20 3.44
CA ILE A 175 -5.78 12.87 3.16
C ILE A 175 -7.27 13.03 2.87
N ASP A 176 -7.71 12.65 1.69
CA ASP A 176 -9.11 12.59 1.29
C ASP A 176 -9.51 11.14 1.02
N ALA A 177 -10.63 10.70 1.59
CA ALA A 177 -11.20 9.37 1.37
C ALA A 177 -12.73 9.41 1.54
N PRO A 178 -13.50 8.62 0.80
CA PRO A 178 -14.97 8.60 0.83
C PRO A 178 -15.49 7.72 1.98
N ALA A 179 -14.99 7.92 3.18
CA ALA A 179 -15.41 7.23 4.40
C ALA A 179 -16.44 8.05 5.19
N ARG A 180 -17.15 7.40 6.11
CA ARG A 180 -18.08 8.05 7.04
C ARG A 180 -17.66 7.93 8.49
N LEU A 181 -16.90 6.89 8.83
CA LEU A 181 -16.53 6.57 10.20
C LEU A 181 -15.02 6.33 10.30
N GLY A 182 -14.38 7.06 11.23
CA GLY A 182 -13.03 6.80 11.69
C GLY A 182 -13.06 5.95 12.96
N VAL A 183 -12.12 5.00 13.05
CA VAL A 183 -11.95 4.15 14.25
C VAL A 183 -10.48 4.12 14.63
N ILE A 184 -10.14 4.52 15.83
CA ILE A 184 -8.76 4.44 16.34
C ILE A 184 -8.40 2.96 16.53
N GLY A 185 -7.47 2.45 15.75
CA GLY A 185 -7.01 1.06 15.83
C GLY A 185 -5.74 0.91 16.65
N HIS A 186 -4.81 1.87 16.52
CA HIS A 186 -3.57 1.94 17.29
C HIS A 186 -3.30 3.38 17.69
N THR A 187 -2.80 3.56 18.90
CA THR A 187 -2.38 4.87 19.39
C THR A 187 -1.19 4.72 20.33
N ALA A 188 -0.07 5.35 19.98
CA ALA A 188 1.11 5.43 20.84
C ALA A 188 1.16 6.75 21.62
N THR A 189 0.53 7.80 21.10
CA THR A 189 0.54 9.17 21.66
C THR A 189 -0.83 9.63 22.14
N ALA A 190 -1.89 8.91 21.76
CA ALA A 190 -3.27 9.08 22.21
C ALA A 190 -3.86 10.52 22.12
N PRO A 191 -3.56 11.34 21.08
CA PRO A 191 -4.11 12.69 21.01
C PRO A 191 -5.63 12.69 20.78
N PHE A 192 -6.19 11.58 20.24
CA PHE A 192 -7.60 11.43 19.87
C PHE A 192 -8.38 10.49 20.76
N GLY A 193 -7.75 9.94 21.81
CA GLY A 193 -8.35 8.97 22.73
C GLY A 193 -7.86 7.53 22.56
N PRO A 194 -8.41 6.58 23.31
CA PRO A 194 -7.96 5.19 23.28
C PRO A 194 -8.37 4.45 22.01
N ALA A 195 -7.70 3.34 21.72
CA ALA A 195 -8.08 2.41 20.65
C ALA A 195 -9.54 1.95 20.82
N GLY A 196 -10.26 1.85 19.72
CA GLY A 196 -11.70 1.57 19.67
C GLY A 196 -12.59 2.83 19.68
N THR A 197 -12.04 4.01 19.99
CA THR A 197 -12.80 5.28 19.87
C THR A 197 -13.18 5.52 18.41
N THR A 198 -14.40 5.99 18.19
CA THR A 198 -14.96 6.31 16.87
C THR A 198 -15.21 7.80 16.71
N TYR A 199 -15.12 8.29 15.48
CA TYR A 199 -15.40 9.69 15.13
C TYR A 199 -15.95 9.79 13.71
N ALA A 200 -16.63 10.89 13.39
CA ALA A 200 -17.09 11.16 12.04
C ALA A 200 -15.90 11.44 11.10
N TRP A 201 -15.86 10.75 9.97
CA TRP A 201 -14.86 11.03 8.92
C TRP A 201 -15.46 11.98 7.86
N PRO A 202 -14.70 12.97 7.32
CA PRO A 202 -13.32 13.31 7.69
C PRO A 202 -13.25 14.14 8.98
N ASN A 203 -12.19 13.94 9.75
CA ASN A 203 -11.81 14.83 10.84
C ASN A 203 -10.55 15.61 10.41
N PRO A 204 -10.58 16.93 10.26
CA PRO A 204 -9.42 17.73 9.82
C PRO A 204 -8.18 17.58 10.70
N GLU A 205 -8.33 17.31 12.00
CA GLU A 205 -7.20 17.06 12.90
C GLU A 205 -6.46 15.75 12.55
N VAL A 206 -7.15 14.79 11.92
CA VAL A 206 -6.58 13.50 11.47
C VAL A 206 -6.15 13.59 10.01
N THR A 207 -6.95 14.25 9.17
CA THR A 207 -6.78 14.22 7.70
C THR A 207 -5.83 15.28 7.16
N VAL A 208 -5.35 16.19 8.02
CA VAL A 208 -4.30 17.17 7.66
C VAL A 208 -3.02 16.79 8.40
N VAL A 209 -1.95 16.58 7.63
CA VAL A 209 -0.64 16.19 8.17
C VAL A 209 -0.07 17.30 9.04
N PRO A 210 0.15 17.08 10.35
CA PRO A 210 0.73 18.09 11.25
C PRO A 210 2.26 18.14 11.08
N PRO A 211 2.92 19.16 11.63
CA PRO A 211 4.38 19.20 11.68
C PRO A 211 4.96 18.07 12.58
N PRO A 212 6.19 17.61 12.32
CA PRO A 212 6.79 16.45 13.02
C PRO A 212 6.98 16.67 14.53
N GLU A 213 7.04 17.92 14.98
CA GLU A 213 7.13 18.28 16.40
C GLU A 213 5.91 17.87 17.22
N ARG A 214 4.78 17.55 16.57
CA ARG A 214 3.61 16.96 17.23
C ARG A 214 3.92 15.61 17.86
N GLY A 215 4.91 14.89 17.31
CA GLY A 215 5.35 13.60 17.87
C GLY A 215 4.27 12.51 17.82
N TRP A 216 3.40 12.48 16.81
CA TRP A 216 2.33 11.50 16.71
C TRP A 216 2.81 10.18 16.10
N CYS A 217 2.19 9.08 16.60
CA CYS A 217 2.28 7.75 16.03
C CYS A 217 0.92 7.07 16.23
N GLU A 218 0.08 7.12 15.21
CA GLU A 218 -1.33 6.75 15.27
C GLU A 218 -1.71 5.89 14.08
N GLY A 219 -2.64 4.96 14.31
CA GLY A 219 -3.22 4.13 13.26
C GLY A 219 -4.74 4.14 13.33
N HIS A 220 -5.39 4.66 12.31
CA HIS A 220 -6.84 4.78 12.26
C HIS A 220 -7.43 4.04 11.06
N TYR A 221 -8.52 3.32 11.29
CA TYR A 221 -9.35 2.83 10.19
C TYR A 221 -10.30 3.92 9.70
N ALA A 222 -10.35 4.13 8.40
CA ALA A 222 -11.46 4.79 7.75
C ALA A 222 -12.38 3.72 7.16
N THR A 223 -13.62 3.67 7.65
CA THR A 223 -14.59 2.62 7.34
C THR A 223 -15.90 3.22 6.82
N GLU A 224 -16.88 2.36 6.49
CA GLU A 224 -18.11 2.77 5.83
C GLU A 224 -17.82 3.54 4.53
N LEU A 225 -16.91 2.99 3.73
CA LEU A 225 -16.53 3.58 2.45
C LEU A 225 -17.72 3.65 1.51
N THR A 226 -17.98 4.84 0.94
CA THR A 226 -19.02 5.03 -0.07
C THR A 226 -18.51 4.78 -1.48
N ASP A 227 -17.17 4.83 -1.67
CA ASP A 227 -16.48 4.55 -2.92
C ASP A 227 -15.10 3.94 -2.62
N GLY A 228 -14.37 3.48 -3.64
CA GLY A 228 -13.10 2.77 -3.51
C GLY A 228 -11.88 3.62 -3.90
N TRP A 229 -11.59 4.67 -3.15
CA TRP A 229 -10.38 5.47 -3.38
C TRP A 229 -9.85 6.12 -2.09
N VAL A 230 -8.59 6.54 -2.13
CA VAL A 230 -7.97 7.42 -1.15
C VAL A 230 -6.93 8.30 -1.85
N ALA A 231 -6.77 9.52 -1.41
CA ALA A 231 -5.83 10.48 -1.99
C ALA A 231 -4.97 11.15 -0.93
N LEU A 232 -3.71 11.41 -1.28
CA LEU A 232 -2.78 12.25 -0.54
C LEU A 232 -2.40 13.44 -1.42
N THR A 233 -2.73 14.65 -0.99
CA THR A 233 -2.54 15.89 -1.76
C THR A 233 -1.60 16.84 -1.05
N ASP A 234 -0.66 17.44 -1.78
CA ASP A 234 -0.01 18.69 -1.42
C ASP A 234 -0.91 19.84 -1.91
N PRO A 235 -1.69 20.49 -1.05
CA PRO A 235 -2.64 21.52 -1.48
C PRO A 235 -1.95 22.80 -1.97
N LYS A 236 -0.69 23.05 -1.57
CA LYS A 236 0.08 24.21 -2.01
C LYS A 236 0.61 24.04 -3.43
N ALA A 237 1.22 22.90 -3.71
CA ALA A 237 1.70 22.56 -5.04
C ALA A 237 0.57 22.08 -5.96
N ARG A 238 -0.60 21.70 -5.39
CA ARG A 238 -1.75 21.14 -6.10
C ARG A 238 -1.38 19.87 -6.89
N VAL A 239 -0.61 19.01 -6.24
CA VAL A 239 -0.19 17.71 -6.78
C VAL A 239 -0.44 16.63 -5.74
N GLY A 240 -0.69 15.40 -6.20
CA GLY A 240 -0.93 14.31 -5.26
C GLY A 240 -0.84 12.93 -5.91
N VAL A 241 -1.09 11.94 -5.09
CA VAL A 241 -1.23 10.54 -5.48
C VAL A 241 -2.54 10.00 -4.92
N GLY A 242 -3.27 9.28 -5.75
CA GLY A 242 -4.49 8.57 -5.36
C GLY A 242 -4.35 7.07 -5.56
N LEU A 243 -4.99 6.30 -4.71
CA LEU A 243 -5.19 4.87 -4.90
C LEU A 243 -6.66 4.63 -5.21
N VAL A 244 -6.92 3.76 -6.20
CA VAL A 244 -8.25 3.32 -6.58
C VAL A 244 -8.32 1.80 -6.42
N PHE A 245 -9.38 1.31 -5.80
CA PHE A 245 -9.55 -0.10 -5.47
C PHE A 245 -11.03 -0.50 -5.41
N PRO A 246 -11.39 -1.76 -5.63
CA PRO A 246 -12.76 -2.23 -5.46
C PRO A 246 -13.11 -2.31 -3.97
N ARG A 247 -14.05 -1.46 -3.50
CA ARG A 247 -14.45 -1.41 -2.09
C ARG A 247 -15.09 -2.71 -1.60
N GLU A 248 -15.66 -3.50 -2.50
CA GLU A 248 -16.19 -4.83 -2.21
C GLU A 248 -15.09 -5.84 -1.83
N VAL A 249 -13.85 -5.60 -2.28
CA VAL A 249 -12.67 -6.36 -1.90
C VAL A 249 -12.00 -5.72 -0.68
N PHE A 250 -11.87 -4.40 -0.68
CA PHE A 250 -11.20 -3.62 0.36
C PHE A 250 -12.19 -2.69 1.08
N PRO A 251 -12.97 -3.21 2.07
CA PRO A 251 -14.02 -2.44 2.75
C PRO A 251 -13.50 -1.42 3.76
N ALA A 252 -12.21 -1.38 4.04
CA ALA A 252 -11.61 -0.47 5.01
C ALA A 252 -10.25 0.05 4.52
N LEU A 253 -9.92 1.26 4.96
CA LEU A 253 -8.58 1.83 4.84
C LEU A 253 -7.93 1.81 6.22
N TRP A 254 -6.66 1.49 6.28
CA TRP A 254 -5.80 1.74 7.42
C TRP A 254 -4.90 2.94 7.09
N CYS A 255 -4.94 3.96 7.94
CA CYS A 255 -4.08 5.13 7.87
C CYS A 255 -3.04 5.04 8.97
N TRP A 256 -1.83 4.61 8.64
CA TRP A 256 -0.71 4.58 9.57
C TRP A 256 0.05 5.90 9.49
N MET A 257 -0.13 6.72 10.51
CA MET A 257 0.33 8.10 10.58
C MET A 257 1.50 8.21 11.55
N VAL A 258 2.72 8.38 11.03
CA VAL A 258 3.92 8.56 11.84
C VAL A 258 4.47 9.96 11.60
N TYR A 259 4.22 10.84 12.55
CA TYR A 259 4.61 12.24 12.48
C TYR A 259 5.57 12.58 13.62
N GLY A 260 6.77 11.95 13.58
CA GLY A 260 7.83 12.12 14.57
C GLY A 260 7.74 11.22 15.82
N GLY A 261 6.58 10.64 16.11
CA GLY A 261 6.29 9.92 17.36
C GLY A 261 6.88 8.50 17.47
N TRP A 262 7.39 7.96 16.38
CA TRP A 262 8.03 6.65 16.37
C TRP A 262 9.32 6.67 15.57
N ARG A 263 10.44 6.33 16.22
CA ARG A 263 11.79 6.31 15.63
C ARG A 263 12.19 7.61 14.91
N GLY A 264 11.47 8.73 15.12
CA GLY A 264 11.67 9.99 14.40
C GLY A 264 11.27 9.92 12.91
N HIS A 265 10.51 8.94 12.49
CA HIS A 265 10.01 8.82 11.13
C HIS A 265 8.89 9.83 10.86
N TYR A 266 8.76 10.23 9.58
CA TYR A 266 7.75 11.20 9.16
C TYR A 266 7.16 10.78 7.81
N HIS A 267 6.01 10.12 7.87
CA HIS A 267 5.32 9.53 6.72
C HIS A 267 3.88 9.18 7.03
N VAL A 268 3.12 8.82 6.01
CA VAL A 268 1.82 8.16 6.13
C VAL A 268 1.76 6.93 5.22
N ALA A 269 1.24 5.82 5.72
CA ALA A 269 0.78 4.73 4.87
C ALA A 269 -0.74 4.80 4.75
N LEU A 270 -1.25 4.71 3.51
CA LEU A 270 -2.67 4.71 3.20
C LEU A 270 -3.02 3.37 2.56
N GLU A 271 -3.63 2.51 3.33
CA GLU A 271 -3.67 1.07 3.07
C GLU A 271 -5.09 0.55 2.88
N PRO A 272 -5.49 0.18 1.66
CA PRO A 272 -6.69 -0.63 1.44
C PRO A 272 -6.53 -2.02 2.07
N TRP A 273 -7.53 -2.47 2.86
CA TRP A 273 -7.53 -3.77 3.55
C TRP A 273 -8.78 -4.59 3.24
N THR A 274 -8.58 -5.89 3.02
CA THR A 274 -9.67 -6.85 2.75
C THR A 274 -10.50 -7.21 3.98
N GLY A 275 -10.01 -6.82 5.16
CA GLY A 275 -10.68 -7.03 6.45
C GLY A 275 -10.06 -6.20 7.55
N TRP A 276 -10.77 -6.05 8.67
CA TRP A 276 -10.30 -5.31 9.84
C TRP A 276 -10.95 -5.79 11.16
N PRO A 277 -10.28 -5.74 12.33
CA PRO A 277 -8.88 -5.30 12.50
C PRO A 277 -7.92 -6.10 11.61
N HIS A 278 -6.78 -5.52 11.25
CA HIS A 278 -5.80 -6.12 10.32
C HIS A 278 -4.95 -7.26 10.95
N ARG A 279 -5.28 -7.71 12.14
CA ARG A 279 -4.73 -8.90 12.78
C ARG A 279 -5.69 -10.07 12.55
N LEU A 280 -5.19 -11.16 11.96
CA LEU A 280 -6.03 -12.24 11.43
C LEU A 280 -6.96 -12.85 12.48
N ASP A 281 -6.46 -13.25 13.65
CA ASP A 281 -7.29 -13.84 14.73
C ASP A 281 -8.41 -12.89 15.18
N ARG A 282 -8.13 -11.59 15.20
CA ARG A 282 -9.12 -10.55 15.56
C ARG A 282 -10.14 -10.32 14.46
N ALA A 283 -9.70 -10.31 13.21
CA ALA A 283 -10.58 -10.17 12.05
C ALA A 283 -11.55 -11.36 11.96
N VAL A 284 -11.04 -12.59 12.21
CA VAL A 284 -11.85 -13.81 12.26
C VAL A 284 -12.88 -13.72 13.39
N ALA A 285 -12.46 -13.36 14.61
CA ALA A 285 -13.36 -13.20 15.76
C ALA A 285 -14.44 -12.13 15.50
N ALA A 286 -14.12 -11.09 14.71
CA ALA A 286 -15.07 -10.03 14.35
C ALA A 286 -15.93 -10.37 13.11
N GLY A 287 -15.70 -11.50 12.44
CA GLY A 287 -16.39 -11.88 11.19
C GLY A 287 -16.07 -10.93 10.01
N ARG A 288 -14.88 -10.31 10.01
CA ARG A 288 -14.46 -9.28 9.04
C ARG A 288 -13.22 -9.69 8.25
N HIS A 289 -12.92 -10.95 8.18
CA HIS A 289 -11.86 -11.55 7.36
C HIS A 289 -12.41 -12.02 6.01
N ARG A 290 -11.53 -12.50 5.16
CA ARG A 290 -11.87 -13.22 3.93
C ARG A 290 -11.53 -14.69 4.05
N THR A 291 -12.29 -15.53 3.34
CA THR A 291 -12.04 -16.97 3.23
C THR A 291 -12.00 -17.40 1.78
N LEU A 292 -11.00 -18.18 1.41
CA LEU A 292 -10.94 -18.86 0.11
C LEU A 292 -11.05 -20.36 0.30
N ALA A 293 -11.99 -21.00 -0.40
CA ALA A 293 -12.07 -22.45 -0.50
C ALA A 293 -10.81 -23.03 -1.17
N PRO A 294 -10.49 -24.32 -0.98
CA PRO A 294 -9.40 -24.99 -1.70
C PRO A 294 -9.52 -24.79 -3.21
N GLY A 295 -8.42 -24.37 -3.86
CA GLY A 295 -8.35 -24.11 -5.29
C GLY A 295 -9.06 -22.83 -5.75
N ALA A 296 -9.75 -22.10 -4.87
CA ALA A 296 -10.38 -20.82 -5.22
C ALA A 296 -9.36 -19.68 -5.26
N SER A 297 -9.72 -18.62 -5.99
CA SER A 297 -8.91 -17.40 -6.11
C SER A 297 -9.77 -16.15 -5.92
N LEU A 298 -9.16 -15.13 -5.34
CA LEU A 298 -9.65 -13.76 -5.33
C LEU A 298 -8.86 -12.97 -6.38
N GLU A 299 -9.56 -12.36 -7.33
CA GLU A 299 -8.94 -11.45 -8.30
C GLU A 299 -9.47 -10.04 -8.09
N CYS A 300 -8.61 -9.06 -8.25
CA CYS A 300 -9.00 -7.65 -8.26
C CYS A 300 -8.00 -6.79 -9.03
N GLU A 301 -8.46 -5.63 -9.46
CA GLU A 301 -7.64 -4.58 -10.04
C GLU A 301 -7.60 -3.39 -9.11
N THR A 302 -6.42 -2.77 -9.01
CA THR A 302 -6.21 -1.52 -8.28
C THR A 302 -5.35 -0.59 -9.13
N MET A 303 -5.30 0.68 -8.77
CA MET A 303 -4.53 1.67 -9.51
C MET A 303 -3.94 2.70 -8.56
N ALA A 304 -2.74 3.17 -8.89
CA ALA A 304 -2.19 4.39 -8.32
C ALA A 304 -2.13 5.46 -9.41
N VAL A 305 -2.74 6.61 -9.19
CA VAL A 305 -2.75 7.74 -10.12
C VAL A 305 -2.03 8.93 -9.51
N VAL A 306 -1.14 9.55 -10.28
CA VAL A 306 -0.47 10.80 -9.92
C VAL A 306 -1.17 11.94 -10.63
N TYR A 307 -1.58 12.96 -9.91
CA TYR A 307 -2.39 14.05 -10.45
C TYR A 307 -1.83 15.42 -10.08
N SER A 308 -2.28 16.43 -10.83
CA SER A 308 -1.99 17.84 -10.59
C SER A 308 -3.21 18.71 -10.82
N GLY A 309 -3.16 19.96 -10.34
CA GLY A 309 -4.22 20.95 -10.56
C GLY A 309 -5.32 20.97 -9.48
N VAL A 310 -5.30 20.03 -8.52
CA VAL A 310 -6.30 19.93 -7.44
C VAL A 310 -5.66 20.12 -6.07
N GLY A 311 -6.31 20.88 -5.19
CA GLY A 311 -5.89 21.11 -3.80
C GLY A 311 -6.59 20.17 -2.80
N SER A 312 -7.77 19.65 -3.17
CA SER A 312 -8.47 18.60 -2.41
C SER A 312 -9.25 17.69 -3.38
N VAL A 313 -9.38 16.41 -3.05
CA VAL A 313 -10.01 15.41 -3.90
C VAL A 313 -11.41 15.06 -3.39
N THR A 314 -12.39 15.05 -4.30
CA THR A 314 -13.78 14.66 -4.03
C THR A 314 -14.17 13.37 -4.72
N GLY A 315 -13.33 12.84 -5.61
CA GLY A 315 -13.53 11.56 -6.29
C GLY A 315 -12.36 11.20 -7.20
N ILE A 316 -12.13 9.90 -7.32
CA ILE A 316 -11.23 9.32 -8.32
C ILE A 316 -11.97 8.13 -8.92
N ASP A 317 -12.16 8.13 -10.23
CA ASP A 317 -12.84 7.02 -10.89
C ASP A 317 -11.88 5.89 -11.31
N ARG A 318 -12.45 4.82 -11.89
CA ARG A 318 -11.69 3.63 -12.32
C ARG A 318 -10.78 3.88 -13.52
N ASP A 319 -10.97 4.97 -14.24
CA ASP A 319 -10.11 5.38 -15.34
C ASP A 319 -8.95 6.27 -14.87
N GLY A 320 -8.99 6.74 -13.61
CA GLY A 320 -7.97 7.58 -12.98
C GLY A 320 -8.26 9.07 -13.14
N GLU A 321 -9.48 9.45 -13.54
CA GLU A 321 -9.89 10.85 -13.55
C GLU A 321 -10.10 11.35 -12.13
N VAL A 322 -9.38 12.40 -11.76
CA VAL A 322 -9.40 12.98 -10.40
C VAL A 322 -10.27 14.23 -10.41
N ARG A 323 -11.29 14.23 -9.58
CA ARG A 323 -12.19 15.37 -9.36
C ARG A 323 -11.88 16.00 -8.01
N GLY A 324 -11.90 17.32 -7.94
CA GLY A 324 -11.61 18.05 -6.72
C GLY A 324 -11.78 19.54 -6.85
N SER A 325 -11.45 20.25 -5.79
CA SER A 325 -11.41 21.71 -5.77
C SER A 325 -9.96 22.21 -5.82
N GLY A 326 -9.80 23.40 -6.39
CA GLY A 326 -8.51 24.08 -6.52
C GLY A 326 -8.09 24.83 -5.28
#